data_e2a11ebebcda4ad5952778f69f0bb956
#
_entry.id   e2a11ebebcda4ad5952778f69f0bb956
#
_cell.length_a   1.000
_cell.length_b   1.000
_cell.length_c   1.000
_cell.angle_alpha   90.00
_cell.angle_beta   90.00
_cell.angle_gamma   90.00
#
_symmetry.space_group_name_H-M   'P 1'
#
loop_
_entity.id
_entity.type
_entity.pdbx_description
1 polymer ?
#
loop_
_entity_poly.entity_id
_entity_poly.type
_entity_poly.pdbx_seq_one_letter_code
_entity_poly.pdbx_strand_id
1 'polypeptide(L)'
;FFVYTKKDREAVEKCMELGYEFPEVTTWIRAKKEDFALVHDIGIRETGILVSCSDYHIFKKLNMSRKQAFDHYLGVVKQAFEAGISPRCHLEDLTRADFYGFVVPFVNALVDLSKEAGIPVKIRMCDTMGYGVPFTGAAPPRSVAGLVYGLHHYSDVTSEMLEWHGHNDFYMGV
;
A
#
# COMPACT_ATOMS: atom_id res chain seq x y z
N PHE A 1 -3.66 -8.11 9.99
CA PHE A 1 -2.92 -8.67 11.14
C PHE A 1 -1.41 -8.55 10.93
N PHE A 2 -0.65 -8.31 12.00
CA PHE A 2 0.79 -8.57 12.02
C PHE A 2 1.06 -10.06 12.23
N VAL A 3 2.27 -10.53 11.90
CA VAL A 3 2.64 -11.96 11.99
C VAL A 3 4.00 -12.18 12.67
N TYR A 4 4.47 -11.16 13.40
CA TYR A 4 5.82 -11.18 13.97
C TYR A 4 5.91 -11.91 15.30
N THR A 5 4.86 -11.92 16.11
CA THR A 5 4.84 -12.62 17.40
C THR A 5 4.03 -13.91 17.31
N LYS A 6 4.30 -14.83 18.25
CA LYS A 6 3.51 -16.06 18.35
C LYS A 6 2.02 -15.79 18.54
N LYS A 7 1.66 -14.78 19.33
CA LYS A 7 0.26 -14.39 19.55
C LYS A 7 -0.42 -13.84 18.30
N ASP A 8 0.32 -13.05 17.50
CA ASP A 8 -0.20 -12.55 16.22
C ASP A 8 -0.51 -13.69 15.28
N ARG A 9 0.41 -14.66 15.16
CA ARG A 9 0.22 -15.86 14.32
C ARG A 9 -0.97 -16.70 14.78
N GLU A 10 -1.05 -17.02 16.06
CA GLU A 10 -2.18 -17.75 16.65
C GLU A 10 -3.53 -17.05 16.40
N ALA A 11 -3.56 -15.70 16.44
CA ALA A 11 -4.76 -14.94 16.15
C ALA A 11 -5.18 -15.06 14.67
N VAL A 12 -4.21 -14.98 13.74
CA VAL A 12 -4.45 -15.15 12.31
C VAL A 12 -4.95 -16.57 12.00
N GLU A 13 -4.25 -17.59 12.52
CA GLU A 13 -4.61 -19.00 12.34
C GLU A 13 -6.05 -19.28 12.82
N LYS A 14 -6.43 -18.78 14.00
CA LYS A 14 -7.81 -18.89 14.51
C LYS A 14 -8.84 -18.18 13.65
N CYS A 15 -8.50 -17.01 13.10
CA CYS A 15 -9.41 -16.33 12.17
C CYS A 15 -9.60 -17.13 10.88
N MET A 16 -8.55 -17.76 10.36
CA MET A 16 -8.62 -18.60 9.18
C MET A 16 -9.42 -19.89 9.41
N GLU A 17 -9.28 -20.51 10.61
CA GLU A 17 -10.05 -21.70 11.02
C GLU A 17 -11.56 -21.47 11.03
N LEU A 18 -12.03 -20.22 11.15
CA LEU A 18 -13.47 -19.91 11.07
C LEU A 18 -14.08 -20.18 9.70
N GLY A 19 -13.25 -20.26 8.64
CA GLY A 19 -13.68 -20.62 7.28
C GLY A 19 -14.61 -19.63 6.61
N TYR A 20 -14.62 -18.36 7.03
CA TYR A 20 -15.42 -17.33 6.39
C TYR A 20 -14.83 -16.94 5.02
N GLU A 21 -15.68 -16.82 4.01
CA GLU A 21 -15.29 -16.24 2.73
C GLU A 21 -15.11 -14.73 2.82
N PHE A 22 -15.86 -14.09 3.74
CA PHE A 22 -15.78 -12.64 4.00
C PHE A 22 -15.99 -12.35 5.51
N PRO A 23 -15.19 -11.46 6.08
CA PRO A 23 -14.07 -10.73 5.50
C PRO A 23 -12.82 -11.63 5.27
N GLU A 24 -12.07 -11.32 4.20
CA GLU A 24 -10.81 -12.01 3.92
C GLU A 24 -9.75 -11.68 4.98
N VAL A 25 -9.05 -12.70 5.44
CA VAL A 25 -7.95 -12.53 6.41
C VAL A 25 -6.68 -12.16 5.66
N THR A 26 -6.16 -10.97 5.92
CA THR A 26 -4.90 -10.49 5.34
C THR A 26 -3.88 -10.15 6.41
N THR A 27 -2.61 -10.10 6.03
CA THR A 27 -1.51 -9.70 6.88
C THR A 27 -0.97 -8.32 6.50
N TRP A 28 -0.09 -7.80 7.33
CA TRP A 28 0.63 -6.58 7.06
C TRP A 28 2.08 -6.72 7.50
N ILE A 29 3.01 -6.45 6.58
CA ILE A 29 4.44 -6.60 6.78
C ILE A 29 5.19 -5.33 6.41
N ARG A 30 6.44 -5.26 6.83
CA ARG A 30 7.38 -4.24 6.37
C ARG A 30 7.81 -4.57 4.93
N ALA A 31 8.29 -3.58 4.21
CA ALA A 31 8.89 -3.78 2.89
C ALA A 31 10.26 -4.49 3.01
N LYS A 32 10.25 -5.77 3.42
CA LYS A 32 11.43 -6.63 3.59
C LYS A 32 11.17 -8.04 3.09
N LYS A 33 12.15 -8.58 2.35
CA LYS A 33 12.07 -9.92 1.76
C LYS A 33 11.81 -11.03 2.79
N GLU A 34 12.46 -10.94 3.93
CA GLU A 34 12.40 -11.95 4.99
C GLU A 34 11.00 -12.11 5.58
N ASP A 35 10.18 -11.04 5.49
CA ASP A 35 8.84 -11.05 6.06
C ASP A 35 7.86 -11.88 5.19
N PHE A 36 8.15 -12.15 3.90
CA PHE A 36 7.28 -12.98 3.04
C PHE A 36 7.20 -14.43 3.46
N ALA A 37 8.26 -15.00 4.02
CA ALA A 37 8.23 -16.37 4.57
C ALA A 37 7.18 -16.51 5.67
N LEU A 38 7.03 -15.48 6.52
CA LEU A 38 6.03 -15.47 7.59
C LEU A 38 4.59 -15.51 7.06
N VAL A 39 4.34 -14.83 5.94
CA VAL A 39 3.03 -14.79 5.27
C VAL A 39 2.72 -16.13 4.60
N HIS A 40 3.70 -16.67 3.87
CA HIS A 40 3.57 -17.94 3.16
C HIS A 40 3.34 -19.11 4.13
N ASP A 41 4.05 -19.16 5.25
CA ASP A 41 3.95 -20.22 6.26
C ASP A 41 2.56 -20.33 6.88
N ILE A 42 1.79 -19.23 6.89
CA ILE A 42 0.42 -19.20 7.42
C ILE A 42 -0.61 -19.53 6.31
N GLY A 43 -0.18 -19.60 5.04
CA GLY A 43 -1.08 -19.87 3.90
C GLY A 43 -1.87 -18.66 3.40
N ILE A 44 -1.46 -17.45 3.77
CA ILE A 44 -2.09 -16.20 3.31
C ILE A 44 -1.54 -15.82 1.94
N ARG A 45 -2.44 -15.37 1.04
CA ARG A 45 -2.11 -15.04 -0.36
C ARG A 45 -2.01 -13.55 -0.63
N GLU A 46 -2.47 -12.70 0.28
CA GLU A 46 -2.43 -11.24 0.15
C GLU A 46 -1.83 -10.61 1.40
N THR A 47 -0.91 -9.66 1.23
CA THR A 47 -0.32 -8.94 2.35
C THR A 47 -0.16 -7.45 2.07
N GLY A 48 -0.40 -6.63 3.10
CA GLY A 48 -0.07 -5.22 3.09
C GLY A 48 1.43 -5.00 3.18
N ILE A 49 1.97 -4.14 2.31
CA ILE A 49 3.37 -3.72 2.29
C ILE A 49 3.42 -2.21 2.51
N LEU A 50 4.14 -1.77 3.54
CA LEU A 50 4.28 -0.34 3.84
C LEU A 50 5.25 0.32 2.87
N VAL A 51 4.77 1.33 2.14
CA VAL A 51 5.50 2.12 1.16
C VAL A 51 5.39 3.60 1.54
N SER A 52 6.39 4.15 2.19
CA SER A 52 6.40 5.59 2.51
C SER A 52 6.63 6.40 1.24
N CYS A 53 5.73 7.31 0.90
CA CYS A 53 5.77 8.05 -0.37
C CYS A 53 5.99 9.56 -0.24
N SER A 54 5.91 10.14 0.97
CA SER A 54 6.25 11.55 1.15
C SER A 54 7.76 11.77 1.27
N ASP A 55 8.23 12.91 0.80
CA ASP A 55 9.63 13.32 0.95
C ASP A 55 10.07 13.34 2.40
N TYR A 56 9.18 13.75 3.30
CA TYR A 56 9.46 13.78 4.73
C TYR A 56 9.82 12.39 5.24
N HIS A 57 9.03 11.37 4.90
CA HIS A 57 9.31 10.00 5.30
C HIS A 57 10.52 9.42 4.56
N ILE A 58 10.63 9.64 3.25
CA ILE A 58 11.74 9.12 2.44
C ILE A 58 13.08 9.67 2.96
N PHE A 59 13.18 10.99 3.13
CA PHE A 59 14.46 11.62 3.50
C PHE A 59 14.76 11.54 5.00
N LYS A 60 13.74 11.72 5.87
CA LYS A 60 13.98 11.85 7.32
C LYS A 60 13.79 10.56 8.09
N LYS A 61 12.80 9.74 7.73
CA LYS A 61 12.51 8.46 8.39
C LYS A 61 13.38 7.33 7.83
N LEU A 62 13.55 7.28 6.50
CA LEU A 62 14.24 6.18 5.83
C LEU A 62 15.69 6.51 5.45
N ASN A 63 16.06 7.80 5.47
CA ASN A 63 17.36 8.28 5.03
C ASN A 63 17.73 7.82 3.61
N MET A 64 16.78 7.90 2.70
CA MET A 64 16.91 7.49 1.30
C MET A 64 16.66 8.67 0.37
N SER A 65 17.18 8.62 -0.85
CA SER A 65 16.70 9.43 -1.96
C SER A 65 15.40 8.86 -2.52
N ARG A 66 14.62 9.66 -3.27
CA ARG A 66 13.40 9.17 -3.95
C ARG A 66 13.69 7.95 -4.83
N LYS A 67 14.81 7.98 -5.58
CA LYS A 67 15.21 6.86 -6.43
C LYS A 67 15.51 5.59 -5.63
N GLN A 68 16.24 5.71 -4.53
CA GLN A 68 16.53 4.56 -3.67
C GLN A 68 15.25 3.96 -3.07
N ALA A 69 14.32 4.80 -2.60
CA ALA A 69 13.03 4.34 -2.08
C ALA A 69 12.20 3.65 -3.17
N PHE A 70 12.13 4.25 -4.35
CA PHE A 70 11.43 3.71 -5.51
C PHE A 70 11.96 2.32 -5.90
N ASP A 71 13.26 2.21 -6.12
CA ASP A 71 13.91 0.95 -6.52
C ASP A 71 13.76 -0.12 -5.41
N HIS A 72 13.90 0.27 -4.15
CA HIS A 72 13.73 -0.63 -3.01
C HIS A 72 12.32 -1.22 -2.96
N TYR A 73 11.28 -0.38 -3.03
CA TYR A 73 9.90 -0.84 -2.95
C TYR A 73 9.50 -1.71 -4.14
N LEU A 74 9.89 -1.35 -5.35
CA LEU A 74 9.64 -2.22 -6.52
C LEU A 74 10.35 -3.56 -6.39
N GLY A 75 11.58 -3.58 -5.88
CA GLY A 75 12.30 -4.82 -5.59
C GLY A 75 11.56 -5.72 -4.60
N VAL A 76 10.96 -5.14 -3.55
CA VAL A 76 10.17 -5.89 -2.57
C VAL A 76 8.86 -6.41 -3.17
N VAL A 77 8.15 -5.58 -3.94
CA VAL A 77 6.90 -5.98 -4.63
C VAL A 77 7.16 -7.11 -5.62
N LYS A 78 8.26 -7.03 -6.38
CA LYS A 78 8.67 -8.11 -7.28
C LYS A 78 8.90 -9.43 -6.55
N GLN A 79 9.54 -9.38 -5.39
CA GLN A 79 9.73 -10.57 -4.54
C GLN A 79 8.40 -11.12 -3.99
N ALA A 80 7.40 -10.26 -3.70
CA ALA A 80 6.06 -10.73 -3.34
C ALA A 80 5.44 -11.53 -4.47
N PHE A 81 5.50 -11.02 -5.70
CA PHE A 81 5.02 -11.74 -6.88
C PHE A 81 5.76 -13.06 -7.13
N GLU A 82 7.09 -13.07 -6.98
CA GLU A 82 7.90 -14.30 -7.08
C GLU A 82 7.49 -15.34 -6.01
N ALA A 83 7.02 -14.90 -4.85
CA ALA A 83 6.48 -15.77 -3.80
C ALA A 83 5.00 -16.14 -3.99
N GLY A 84 4.35 -15.73 -5.09
CA GLY A 84 2.93 -15.96 -5.34
C GLY A 84 1.98 -15.18 -4.42
N ILE A 85 2.47 -14.09 -3.82
CA ILE A 85 1.72 -13.24 -2.90
C ILE A 85 1.24 -11.99 -3.62
N SER A 86 -0.06 -11.68 -3.50
CA SER A 86 -0.66 -10.44 -3.99
C SER A 86 -0.31 -9.28 -3.04
N PRO A 87 0.44 -8.25 -3.48
CA PRO A 87 0.81 -7.13 -2.64
C PRO A 87 -0.31 -6.09 -2.57
N ARG A 88 -0.63 -5.64 -1.36
CA ARG A 88 -1.40 -4.43 -1.11
C ARG A 88 -0.45 -3.32 -0.68
N CYS A 89 -0.07 -2.44 -1.60
CA CYS A 89 0.88 -1.37 -1.33
C CYS A 89 0.21 -0.22 -0.57
N HIS A 90 0.59 -0.02 0.68
CA HIS A 90 0.11 1.09 1.51
C HIS A 90 0.99 2.31 1.26
N LEU A 91 0.49 3.27 0.48
CA LEU A 91 1.17 4.54 0.18
C LEU A 91 1.11 5.46 1.41
N GLU A 92 2.00 5.20 2.37
CA GLU A 92 2.06 5.93 3.63
C GLU A 92 2.37 7.40 3.40
N ASP A 93 1.58 8.27 4.04
CA ASP A 93 1.73 9.72 4.01
C ASP A 93 1.48 10.35 2.62
N LEU A 94 0.55 9.77 1.88
CA LEU A 94 0.20 10.18 0.52
C LEU A 94 -0.24 11.65 0.44
N THR A 95 -0.99 12.14 1.43
CA THR A 95 -1.53 13.51 1.45
C THR A 95 -0.47 14.59 1.65
N ARG A 96 0.81 14.21 1.79
CA ARG A 96 1.99 15.09 1.78
C ARG A 96 3.02 14.72 0.71
N ALA A 97 2.71 13.74 -0.13
CA ALA A 97 3.63 13.26 -1.17
C ALA A 97 3.65 14.17 -2.40
N ASP A 98 4.72 14.09 -3.17
CA ASP A 98 4.77 14.62 -4.53
C ASP A 98 3.96 13.68 -5.45
N PHE A 99 2.71 14.07 -5.70
CA PHE A 99 1.77 13.25 -6.45
C PHE A 99 2.26 12.96 -7.88
N TYR A 100 2.70 13.99 -8.60
CA TYR A 100 3.14 13.84 -9.98
C TYR A 100 4.57 13.34 -10.13
N GLY A 101 5.47 13.76 -9.25
CA GLY A 101 6.89 13.42 -9.35
C GLY A 101 7.30 12.10 -8.70
N PHE A 102 6.44 11.53 -7.83
CA PHE A 102 6.73 10.25 -7.18
C PHE A 102 5.57 9.27 -7.24
N VAL A 103 4.36 9.67 -6.83
CA VAL A 103 3.25 8.73 -6.66
C VAL A 103 2.79 8.15 -7.99
N VAL A 104 2.49 8.99 -8.98
CA VAL A 104 2.02 8.55 -10.30
C VAL A 104 3.05 7.64 -10.99
N PRO A 105 4.35 8.00 -11.10
CA PRO A 105 5.35 7.11 -11.66
C PRO A 105 5.48 5.78 -10.91
N PHE A 106 5.38 5.81 -9.58
CA PHE A 106 5.47 4.59 -8.77
C PHE A 106 4.27 3.66 -8.97
N VAL A 107 3.07 4.23 -9.02
CA VAL A 107 1.84 3.47 -9.28
C VAL A 107 1.87 2.84 -10.68
N ASN A 108 2.34 3.56 -11.70
CA ASN A 108 2.52 3.00 -13.04
C ASN A 108 3.48 1.79 -13.01
N ALA A 109 4.61 1.91 -12.35
CA ALA A 109 5.55 0.80 -12.22
C ALA A 109 4.97 -0.41 -11.47
N LEU A 110 4.11 -0.18 -10.45
CA LEU A 110 3.40 -1.26 -9.76
C LEU A 110 2.41 -1.99 -10.68
N VAL A 111 1.66 -1.22 -11.48
CA VAL A 111 0.69 -1.78 -12.45
C VAL A 111 1.42 -2.60 -13.52
N ASP A 112 2.54 -2.10 -14.02
CA ASP A 112 3.35 -2.83 -15.02
C ASP A 112 3.89 -4.13 -14.45
N LEU A 113 4.46 -4.13 -13.25
CA LEU A 113 4.91 -5.35 -12.57
C LEU A 113 3.75 -6.34 -12.31
N SER A 114 2.57 -5.85 -11.95
CA SER A 114 1.38 -6.68 -11.76
C SER A 114 0.94 -7.36 -13.06
N LYS A 115 0.96 -6.63 -14.19
CA LYS A 115 0.68 -7.18 -15.53
C LYS A 115 1.70 -8.24 -15.92
N GLU A 116 2.99 -7.98 -15.71
CA GLU A 116 4.08 -8.93 -16.00
C GLU A 116 3.96 -10.22 -15.18
N ALA A 117 3.63 -10.10 -13.89
CA ALA A 117 3.51 -11.23 -12.97
C ALA A 117 2.19 -12.01 -13.13
N GLY A 118 1.15 -11.41 -13.73
CA GLY A 118 -0.20 -11.97 -13.77
C GLY A 118 -0.86 -12.09 -12.38
N ILE A 119 -0.37 -11.32 -11.39
CA ILE A 119 -0.87 -11.29 -10.02
C ILE A 119 -1.36 -9.87 -9.72
N PRO A 120 -2.59 -9.69 -9.19
CA PRO A 120 -3.13 -8.36 -8.94
C PRO A 120 -2.36 -7.62 -7.84
N VAL A 121 -2.23 -6.30 -7.99
CA VAL A 121 -1.75 -5.39 -6.95
C VAL A 121 -2.91 -4.53 -6.46
N LYS A 122 -2.99 -4.28 -5.16
CA LYS A 122 -3.87 -3.28 -4.57
C LYS A 122 -3.06 -2.08 -4.09
N ILE A 123 -3.63 -0.90 -4.24
CA ILE A 123 -3.02 0.38 -3.91
C ILE A 123 -3.87 1.06 -2.86
N ARG A 124 -3.39 1.04 -1.63
CA ARG A 124 -4.04 1.71 -0.52
C ARG A 124 -3.48 3.11 -0.34
N MET A 125 -4.30 4.09 -0.64
CA MET A 125 -4.00 5.52 -0.44
C MET A 125 -4.14 5.84 1.05
N CYS A 126 -3.02 6.16 1.74
CA CYS A 126 -3.03 6.39 3.18
C CYS A 126 -2.89 7.87 3.53
N ASP A 127 -3.93 8.43 4.11
CA ASP A 127 -3.91 9.75 4.74
C ASP A 127 -3.42 9.65 6.17
N THR A 128 -2.12 9.41 6.32
CA THR A 128 -1.46 9.13 7.59
C THR A 128 -1.62 10.25 8.61
N MET A 129 -1.74 11.48 8.15
CA MET A 129 -1.84 12.66 9.02
C MET A 129 -3.25 13.24 9.12
N GLY A 130 -4.24 12.66 8.43
CA GLY A 130 -5.61 13.17 8.42
C GLY A 130 -5.75 14.52 7.71
N TYR A 131 -4.97 14.76 6.66
CA TYR A 131 -4.99 16.02 5.89
C TYR A 131 -5.85 15.96 4.64
N GLY A 132 -6.34 14.78 4.28
CA GLY A 132 -7.25 14.60 3.16
C GLY A 132 -8.57 15.33 3.36
N VAL A 133 -9.11 15.87 2.29
CA VAL A 133 -10.39 16.58 2.31
C VAL A 133 -11.28 16.10 1.15
N PRO A 134 -12.63 16.10 1.31
CA PRO A 134 -13.56 15.64 0.27
C PRO A 134 -13.72 16.63 -0.89
N PHE A 135 -13.19 17.83 -0.77
CA PHE A 135 -13.42 18.91 -1.72
C PHE A 135 -12.64 18.72 -3.01
N THR A 136 -13.34 18.63 -4.14
CA THR A 136 -12.75 18.47 -5.47
C THR A 136 -11.88 19.66 -5.91
N GLY A 137 -12.16 20.87 -5.40
CA GLY A 137 -11.38 22.07 -5.66
C GLY A 137 -10.07 22.20 -4.86
N ALA A 138 -9.83 21.32 -3.89
CA ALA A 138 -8.55 21.31 -3.20
C ALA A 138 -7.46 20.72 -4.11
N ALA A 139 -6.27 21.33 -4.07
CA ALA A 139 -5.16 20.84 -4.89
C ALA A 139 -4.66 19.47 -4.40
N PRO A 140 -4.26 18.54 -5.30
CA PRO A 140 -3.51 17.35 -4.92
C PRO A 140 -2.22 17.73 -4.16
N PRO A 141 -1.82 16.96 -3.15
CA PRO A 141 -2.38 15.66 -2.74
C PRO A 141 -3.48 15.74 -1.66
N ARG A 142 -4.11 16.91 -1.42
CA ARG A 142 -5.11 17.09 -0.34
C ARG A 142 -6.52 16.66 -0.75
N SER A 143 -6.92 16.83 -1.99
CA SER A 143 -8.21 16.38 -2.49
C SER A 143 -8.24 14.86 -2.68
N VAL A 144 -9.04 14.14 -1.91
CA VAL A 144 -9.20 12.68 -2.07
C VAL A 144 -9.81 12.37 -3.44
N ALA A 145 -10.86 13.08 -3.83
CA ALA A 145 -11.44 12.95 -5.18
C ALA A 145 -10.41 13.29 -6.28
N GLY A 146 -9.57 14.32 -6.06
CA GLY A 146 -8.49 14.67 -6.97
C GLY A 146 -7.40 13.60 -7.09
N LEU A 147 -7.07 12.91 -6.01
CA LEU A 147 -6.12 11.79 -6.02
C LEU A 147 -6.67 10.61 -6.84
N VAL A 148 -7.93 10.22 -6.60
CA VAL A 148 -8.59 9.13 -7.35
C VAL A 148 -8.66 9.48 -8.84
N TYR A 149 -9.17 10.68 -9.17
CA TYR A 149 -9.23 11.15 -10.54
C TYR A 149 -7.85 11.17 -11.21
N GLY A 150 -6.84 11.71 -10.51
CA GLY A 150 -5.48 11.79 -11.04
C GLY A 150 -4.85 10.44 -11.29
N LEU A 151 -5.03 9.45 -10.41
CA LEU A 151 -4.55 8.10 -10.63
C LEU A 151 -5.23 7.45 -11.84
N HIS A 152 -6.56 7.58 -11.98
CA HIS A 152 -7.26 7.09 -13.18
C HIS A 152 -6.85 7.79 -14.47
N HIS A 153 -6.45 9.07 -14.39
CA HIS A 153 -6.06 9.84 -15.57
C HIS A 153 -4.63 9.61 -16.02
N TYR A 154 -3.71 9.40 -15.07
CA TYR A 154 -2.27 9.31 -15.35
C TYR A 154 -1.70 7.89 -15.21
N SER A 155 -2.52 6.90 -14.89
CA SER A 155 -2.10 5.51 -14.74
C SER A 155 -3.21 4.54 -15.15
N ASP A 156 -2.83 3.28 -15.43
CA ASP A 156 -3.75 2.21 -15.83
C ASP A 156 -4.43 1.53 -14.63
N VAL A 157 -4.68 2.26 -13.54
CA VAL A 157 -5.38 1.69 -12.37
C VAL A 157 -6.86 1.57 -12.64
N THR A 158 -7.47 0.52 -12.09
CA THR A 158 -8.92 0.37 -12.02
C THR A 158 -9.44 0.71 -10.62
N SER A 159 -10.72 0.95 -10.47
CA SER A 159 -11.32 1.27 -9.16
C SER A 159 -11.13 0.13 -8.15
N GLU A 160 -11.15 -1.11 -8.61
CA GLU A 160 -10.96 -2.31 -7.78
C GLU A 160 -9.54 -2.42 -7.20
N MET A 161 -8.57 -1.76 -7.82
CA MET A 161 -7.19 -1.70 -7.31
C MET A 161 -7.00 -0.65 -6.23
N LEU A 162 -7.91 0.33 -6.11
CA LEU A 162 -7.76 1.47 -5.21
C LEU A 162 -8.51 1.27 -3.90
N GLU A 163 -7.85 1.60 -2.81
CA GLU A 163 -8.42 1.62 -1.46
C GLU A 163 -8.06 2.93 -0.77
N TRP A 164 -8.90 3.38 0.16
CA TRP A 164 -8.63 4.52 1.01
C TRP A 164 -8.45 4.12 2.47
N HIS A 165 -7.44 4.69 3.11
CA HIS A 165 -7.21 4.59 4.56
C HIS A 165 -6.98 5.98 5.12
N GLY A 166 -7.98 6.53 5.81
CA GLY A 166 -7.96 7.89 6.35
C GLY A 166 -7.91 7.94 7.86
N HIS A 167 -7.10 8.84 8.40
CA HIS A 167 -7.12 9.25 9.79
C HIS A 167 -8.04 10.46 9.95
N ASN A 168 -8.65 10.62 11.11
CA ASN A 168 -9.61 11.69 11.38
C ASN A 168 -9.23 12.56 12.58
N ASP A 169 -7.94 12.71 12.86
CA ASP A 169 -7.42 13.46 14.01
C ASP A 169 -7.81 14.95 13.97
N PHE A 170 -8.01 15.49 12.79
CA PHE A 170 -8.42 16.88 12.57
C PHE A 170 -9.90 17.04 12.20
N TYR A 171 -10.70 15.97 12.32
CA TYR A 171 -12.12 15.97 11.97
C TYR A 171 -12.41 16.38 10.51
N MET A 172 -11.46 16.17 9.61
CA MET A 172 -11.59 16.41 8.16
C MET A 172 -11.85 15.12 7.39
N GLY A 173 -12.08 14.01 8.09
CA GLY A 173 -12.14 12.66 7.53
C GLY A 173 -13.11 12.53 6.35
N VAL A 174 -12.72 11.69 5.41
CA VAL A 174 -13.40 11.42 4.13
C VAL A 174 -13.96 10.00 4.17
#